data_821e8cbaaf4facaa9a1c17e0e99ba419
#
_entry.id   821e8cbaaf4facaa9a1c17e0e99ba419
#
_cell.length_a   1.000
_cell.length_b   1.000
_cell.length_c   1.000
_cell.angle_alpha   90.00
_cell.angle_beta   90.00
_cell.angle_gamma   90.00
#
_symmetry.space_group_name_H-M   'P 1'
#
loop_
_entity.id
_entity.type
_entity.pdbx_description
1 polymer ?
#
loop_
_entity_poly.entity_id
_entity_poly.type
_entity_poly.pdbx_seq_one_letter_code
_entity_poly.pdbx_strand_id
1 'polypeptide(L)'
;MPDEFFNRLLRRIDESLQAFDLKNGISEAIALNTVRMVGTSGTVTTLGAMYLELPRYKRNRVDGLEIRFDSIRQISARLAGMSCEERIAHPCLGLGRGDLMLMGLAVLRAVCERWPVNKLVVADRGIREGILAELMAADGHDKFGLALQRADHLISADLREDDDGRWQ
;
A
#
# COMPACT_ATOMS: atom_id res chain seq x y z
N MET A 1 19.01 12.78 3.24
CA MET A 1 19.76 11.63 2.70
C MET A 1 20.32 12.06 1.34
N PRO A 2 21.59 11.77 0.99
CA PRO A 2 22.10 12.16 -0.33
C PRO A 2 21.24 11.50 -1.41
N ASP A 3 20.80 12.29 -2.38
CA ASP A 3 19.93 11.85 -3.50
C ASP A 3 20.50 10.64 -4.24
N GLU A 4 21.84 10.54 -4.31
CA GLU A 4 22.53 9.45 -4.95
C GLU A 4 22.34 8.08 -4.28
N PHE A 5 22.32 8.04 -2.95
CA PHE A 5 22.07 6.81 -2.19
C PHE A 5 20.62 6.33 -2.43
N PHE A 6 19.66 7.24 -2.35
CA PHE A 6 18.25 6.93 -2.57
C PHE A 6 18.00 6.43 -4.00
N ASN A 7 18.55 7.08 -4.99
CA ASN A 7 18.44 6.68 -6.40
C ASN A 7 19.10 5.31 -6.67
N ARG A 8 20.23 5.00 -6.02
CA ARG A 8 20.87 3.69 -6.11
C ARG A 8 20.01 2.60 -5.48
N LEU A 9 19.39 2.90 -4.35
CA LEU A 9 18.44 1.99 -3.68
C LEU A 9 17.24 1.68 -4.57
N LEU A 10 16.62 2.71 -5.17
CA LEU A 10 15.50 2.56 -6.09
C LEU A 10 15.86 1.66 -7.27
N ARG A 11 17.02 1.86 -7.90
CA ARG A 11 17.47 1.01 -9.03
C ARG A 11 17.62 -0.45 -8.62
N ARG A 12 18.24 -0.71 -7.47
CA ARG A 12 18.43 -2.08 -6.97
C ARG A 12 17.12 -2.79 -6.65
N ILE A 13 16.16 -2.05 -6.12
CA ILE A 13 14.79 -2.57 -5.86
C ILE A 13 14.11 -2.87 -7.21
N ASP A 14 14.18 -1.94 -8.16
CA ASP A 14 13.57 -2.09 -9.48
C ASP A 14 14.10 -3.30 -10.24
N GLU A 15 15.42 -3.57 -10.21
CA GLU A 15 16.02 -4.77 -10.80
C GLU A 15 15.41 -6.06 -10.23
N SER A 16 15.17 -6.10 -8.91
CA SER A 16 14.54 -7.25 -8.25
C SER A 16 13.07 -7.38 -8.64
N LEU A 17 12.34 -6.27 -8.75
CA LEU A 17 10.95 -6.25 -9.18
C LEU A 17 10.80 -6.64 -10.64
N GLN A 18 11.74 -6.25 -11.50
CA GLN A 18 11.75 -6.63 -12.91
C GLN A 18 11.83 -8.15 -13.08
N ALA A 19 12.73 -8.81 -12.36
CA ALA A 19 12.86 -10.26 -12.41
C ALA A 19 11.58 -10.96 -11.95
N PHE A 20 10.92 -10.41 -10.94
CA PHE A 20 9.64 -10.91 -10.44
C PHE A 20 8.51 -10.69 -11.44
N ASP A 21 8.45 -9.53 -12.09
CA ASP A 21 7.45 -9.18 -13.10
C ASP A 21 7.54 -10.12 -14.32
N LEU A 22 8.75 -10.31 -14.85
CA LEU A 22 8.97 -11.25 -15.96
C LEU A 22 8.53 -12.68 -15.66
N LYS A 23 8.64 -13.10 -14.41
CA LYS A 23 8.23 -14.45 -13.98
C LYS A 23 6.70 -14.57 -13.82
N ASN A 24 6.02 -13.50 -13.42
CA ASN A 24 4.63 -13.55 -12.96
C ASN A 24 3.65 -12.80 -13.89
N GLY A 25 4.11 -12.10 -14.93
CA GLY A 25 3.27 -11.40 -15.90
C GLY A 25 2.43 -10.26 -15.31
N ILE A 26 2.93 -9.58 -14.27
CA ILE A 26 2.14 -8.55 -13.56
C ILE A 26 1.87 -7.35 -14.46
N SER A 27 2.89 -6.89 -15.22
CA SER A 27 2.73 -5.77 -16.15
C SER A 27 1.70 -6.05 -17.24
N GLU A 28 1.62 -7.30 -17.70
CA GLU A 28 0.60 -7.74 -18.67
C GLU A 28 -0.81 -7.70 -18.05
N ALA A 29 -0.95 -8.20 -16.81
CA ALA A 29 -2.22 -8.17 -16.10
C ALA A 29 -2.67 -6.72 -15.80
N ILE A 30 -1.75 -5.81 -15.53
CA ILE A 30 -2.04 -4.38 -15.37
C ILE A 30 -2.54 -3.76 -16.67
N ALA A 31 -1.92 -4.11 -17.81
CA ALA A 31 -2.36 -3.64 -19.12
C ALA A 31 -3.78 -4.09 -19.47
N LEU A 32 -4.20 -5.23 -18.91
CA LEU A 32 -5.57 -5.76 -19.01
C LEU A 32 -6.53 -5.19 -17.96
N ASN A 33 -6.08 -4.26 -17.12
CA ASN A 33 -6.85 -3.66 -16.01
C ASN A 33 -7.44 -4.70 -15.03
N THR A 34 -6.73 -5.79 -14.80
CA THR A 34 -7.19 -6.90 -13.93
C THR A 34 -6.51 -6.92 -12.58
N VAL A 35 -5.71 -5.89 -12.25
CA VAL A 35 -4.88 -5.86 -11.04
C VAL A 35 -5.32 -4.74 -10.10
N ARG A 36 -5.48 -5.08 -8.83
CA ARG A 36 -5.57 -4.12 -7.72
C ARG A 36 -4.29 -4.16 -6.88
N MET A 37 -3.82 -2.99 -6.43
CA MET A 37 -2.69 -2.92 -5.51
C MET A 37 -3.21 -2.73 -4.09
N VAL A 38 -2.88 -3.68 -3.22
CA VAL A 38 -3.16 -3.60 -1.79
C VAL A 38 -1.84 -3.53 -1.03
N GLY A 39 -1.72 -2.54 -0.18
CA GLY A 39 -0.53 -2.36 0.66
C GLY A 39 -0.85 -2.63 2.12
N THR A 40 -0.07 -3.52 2.71
CA THR A 40 -0.10 -3.81 4.15
C THR A 40 1.27 -3.53 4.73
N SER A 41 1.38 -2.88 5.79
CA SER A 41 2.58 -2.68 6.63
C SER A 41 2.52 -1.35 7.37
N GLY A 42 3.40 -1.15 8.35
CA GLY A 42 3.52 0.11 9.08
C GLY A 42 3.83 1.32 8.18
N THR A 43 4.55 1.13 7.07
CA THR A 43 4.82 2.20 6.10
C THR A 43 3.54 2.66 5.41
N VAL A 44 2.76 1.73 4.89
CA VAL A 44 1.54 2.02 4.15
C VAL A 44 0.46 2.61 5.06
N THR A 45 0.27 2.05 6.26
CA THR A 45 -0.71 2.55 7.22
C THR A 45 -0.35 3.94 7.77
N THR A 46 0.95 4.20 8.00
CA THR A 46 1.44 5.54 8.36
C THR A 46 1.20 6.55 7.23
N LEU A 47 1.48 6.15 5.99
CA LEU A 47 1.19 6.97 4.81
C LEU A 47 -0.30 7.32 4.73
N GLY A 48 -1.18 6.35 4.99
CA GLY A 48 -2.63 6.56 5.06
C GLY A 48 -3.04 7.57 6.14
N ALA A 49 -2.43 7.48 7.33
CA ALA A 49 -2.69 8.43 8.40
C ALA A 49 -2.22 9.85 8.06
N MET A 50 -1.07 9.97 7.36
CA MET A 50 -0.55 11.26 6.88
C MET A 50 -1.39 11.84 5.75
N TYR A 51 -1.89 11.00 4.85
CA TYR A 51 -2.80 11.41 3.78
C TYR A 51 -4.09 12.02 4.32
N LEU A 52 -4.62 11.45 5.42
CA LEU A 52 -5.80 11.95 6.12
C LEU A 52 -5.48 13.07 7.12
N GLU A 53 -4.23 13.49 7.24
CA GLU A 53 -3.75 14.50 8.20
C GLU A 53 -4.23 14.23 9.63
N LEU A 54 -4.22 12.96 10.03
CA LEU A 54 -4.70 12.58 11.35
C LEU A 54 -3.76 13.09 12.44
N PRO A 55 -4.27 13.73 13.51
CA PRO A 55 -3.47 14.15 14.64
C PRO A 55 -2.98 12.96 15.50
N ARG A 56 -3.61 11.81 15.31
CA ARG A 56 -3.26 10.53 15.92
C ARG A 56 -3.73 9.40 15.02
N TYR A 57 -2.93 8.33 14.95
CA TYR A 57 -3.29 7.14 14.18
C TYR A 57 -4.64 6.53 14.63
N LYS A 58 -5.51 6.26 13.66
CA LYS A 58 -6.81 5.62 13.86
C LYS A 58 -7.02 4.53 12.80
N ARG A 59 -6.95 3.27 13.24
CA ARG A 59 -7.08 2.09 12.37
C ARG A 59 -8.33 2.14 11.47
N ASN A 60 -9.48 2.40 12.06
CA ASN A 60 -10.77 2.44 11.37
C ASN A 60 -10.93 3.56 10.33
N ARG A 61 -9.98 4.51 10.27
CA ARG A 61 -9.94 5.56 9.26
C ARG A 61 -8.95 5.24 8.14
N VAL A 62 -7.99 4.38 8.42
CA VAL A 62 -6.87 4.06 7.53
C VAL A 62 -7.11 2.75 6.79
N ASP A 63 -7.74 1.76 7.45
CA ASP A 63 -8.06 0.45 6.84
C ASP A 63 -9.11 0.62 5.74
N GLY A 64 -8.83 0.14 4.54
CA GLY A 64 -9.67 0.30 3.35
C GLY A 64 -9.51 1.63 2.60
N LEU A 65 -8.62 2.53 3.05
CA LEU A 65 -8.39 3.81 2.39
C LEU A 65 -7.74 3.63 1.02
N GLU A 66 -8.30 4.25 -0.01
CA GLU A 66 -7.67 4.35 -1.31
C GLU A 66 -6.81 5.61 -1.42
N ILE A 67 -5.55 5.45 -1.83
CA ILE A 67 -4.61 6.56 -2.01
C ILE A 67 -4.10 6.55 -3.45
N ARG A 68 -4.23 7.68 -4.14
CA ARG A 68 -3.67 7.83 -5.49
C ARG A 68 -2.14 7.89 -5.44
N PHE A 69 -1.47 7.34 -6.44
CA PHE A 69 -0.01 7.34 -6.51
C PHE A 69 0.61 8.74 -6.51
N ASP A 70 -0.08 9.74 -7.04
CA ASP A 70 0.37 11.13 -6.96
C ASP A 70 0.45 11.64 -5.52
N SER A 71 -0.54 11.32 -4.70
CA SER A 71 -0.53 11.66 -3.28
C SER A 71 0.56 10.92 -2.52
N ILE A 72 0.81 9.64 -2.88
CA ILE A 72 1.93 8.87 -2.32
C ILE A 72 3.27 9.56 -2.63
N ARG A 73 3.47 10.02 -3.88
CA ARG A 73 4.68 10.75 -4.29
C ARG A 73 4.85 12.05 -3.52
N GLN A 74 3.78 12.83 -3.37
CA GLN A 74 3.82 14.11 -2.63
C GLN A 74 4.17 13.90 -1.16
N ILE A 75 3.52 12.95 -0.47
CA ILE A 75 3.81 12.65 0.94
C ILE A 75 5.23 12.11 1.11
N SER A 76 5.67 11.25 0.20
CA SER A 76 7.03 10.69 0.20
C SER A 76 8.08 11.79 0.04
N ALA A 77 7.86 12.74 -0.88
CA ALA A 77 8.74 13.89 -1.07
C ALA A 77 8.79 14.80 0.17
N ARG A 78 7.62 15.06 0.80
CA ARG A 78 7.54 15.82 2.04
C ARG A 78 8.34 15.15 3.17
N LEU A 79 8.18 13.84 3.35
CA LEU A 79 8.92 13.08 4.36
C LEU A 79 10.43 13.03 4.11
N ALA A 80 10.84 12.89 2.85
CA ALA A 80 12.25 12.92 2.47
C ALA A 80 12.92 14.28 2.75
N GLY A 81 12.16 15.38 2.63
CA GLY A 81 12.63 16.73 2.94
C GLY A 81 12.68 17.07 4.42
N MET A 82 12.03 16.30 5.28
CA MET A 82 12.07 16.51 6.74
C MET A 82 13.42 16.10 7.35
N SER A 83 13.86 16.80 8.38
CA SER A 83 14.96 16.36 9.24
C SER A 83 14.58 15.09 10.03
N CYS A 84 15.56 14.42 10.60
CA CYS A 84 15.29 13.26 11.47
C CYS A 84 14.43 13.66 12.68
N GLU A 85 14.71 14.83 13.27
CA GLU A 85 13.96 15.37 14.41
C GLU A 85 12.50 15.67 14.05
N GLU A 86 12.26 16.30 12.90
CA GLU A 86 10.90 16.58 12.41
C GLU A 86 10.10 15.29 12.15
N ARG A 87 10.76 14.27 11.60
CA ARG A 87 10.12 12.96 11.41
C ARG A 87 9.77 12.28 12.73
N ILE A 88 10.67 12.34 13.72
CA ILE A 88 10.43 11.77 15.05
C ILE A 88 9.29 12.51 15.77
N ALA A 89 9.21 13.82 15.61
CA ALA A 89 8.16 14.66 16.21
C ALA A 89 6.80 14.50 15.51
N HIS A 90 6.75 13.89 14.33
CA HIS A 90 5.51 13.78 13.56
C HIS A 90 4.51 12.81 14.24
N PRO A 91 3.26 13.23 14.51
CA PRO A 91 2.30 12.47 15.32
C PRO A 91 1.92 11.08 14.76
N CYS A 92 2.10 10.87 13.45
CA CYS A 92 1.80 9.60 12.80
C CYS A 92 3.01 8.67 12.67
N LEU A 93 4.25 9.14 12.89
CA LEU A 93 5.46 8.35 12.65
C LEU A 93 5.92 7.54 13.88
N GLY A 94 5.73 8.08 15.08
CA GLY A 94 6.14 7.44 16.33
C GLY A 94 7.67 7.39 16.52
N LEU A 95 8.09 7.20 17.76
CA LEU A 95 9.49 7.14 18.15
C LEU A 95 10.22 5.97 17.47
N GLY A 96 11.41 6.22 16.91
CA GLY A 96 12.32 5.21 16.36
C GLY A 96 11.99 4.68 14.95
N ARG A 97 10.99 5.22 14.26
CA ARG A 97 10.60 4.76 12.90
C ARG A 97 10.99 5.71 11.76
N GLY A 98 11.56 6.89 12.07
CA GLY A 98 11.85 7.92 11.07
C GLY A 98 12.69 7.44 9.88
N ASP A 99 13.77 6.71 10.14
CA ASP A 99 14.66 6.22 9.07
C ASP A 99 14.10 4.98 8.37
N LEU A 100 13.47 4.06 9.13
CA LEU A 100 12.80 2.90 8.54
C LEU A 100 11.66 3.33 7.60
N MET A 101 10.97 4.42 7.91
CA MET A 101 9.93 4.96 7.06
C MET A 101 10.47 5.37 5.69
N LEU A 102 11.63 6.02 5.62
CA LEU A 102 12.24 6.41 4.35
C LEU A 102 12.61 5.20 3.49
N MET A 103 13.12 4.13 4.11
CA MET A 103 13.40 2.89 3.39
C MET A 103 12.12 2.23 2.87
N GLY A 104 11.09 2.17 3.71
CA GLY A 104 9.78 1.65 3.30
C GLY A 104 9.14 2.45 2.16
N LEU A 105 9.28 3.78 2.19
CA LEU A 105 8.80 4.66 1.10
C LEU A 105 9.59 4.46 -0.19
N ALA A 106 10.91 4.19 -0.12
CA ALA A 106 11.69 3.86 -1.30
C ALA A 106 11.18 2.57 -1.97
N VAL A 107 10.91 1.54 -1.17
CA VAL A 107 10.31 0.29 -1.68
C VAL A 107 8.94 0.55 -2.29
N LEU A 108 8.05 1.23 -1.58
CA LEU A 108 6.71 1.52 -2.06
C LEU A 108 6.73 2.34 -3.35
N ARG A 109 7.62 3.33 -3.43
CA ARG A 109 7.79 4.15 -4.63
C ARG A 109 8.25 3.30 -5.82
N ALA A 110 9.24 2.44 -5.65
CA ALA A 110 9.71 1.54 -6.70
C ALA A 110 8.59 0.62 -7.20
N VAL A 111 7.78 0.07 -6.29
CA VAL A 111 6.60 -0.75 -6.62
C VAL A 111 5.59 0.05 -7.44
N CYS A 112 5.24 1.27 -7.01
CA CYS A 112 4.28 2.13 -7.73
C CYS A 112 4.81 2.59 -9.10
N GLU A 113 6.13 2.78 -9.24
CA GLU A 113 6.75 3.17 -10.52
C GLU A 113 6.79 1.98 -11.50
N ARG A 114 7.07 0.78 -10.99
CA ARG A 114 7.10 -0.44 -11.80
C ARG A 114 5.70 -0.88 -12.25
N TRP A 115 4.72 -0.79 -11.37
CA TRP A 115 3.34 -1.25 -11.59
C TRP A 115 2.34 -0.12 -11.39
N PRO A 116 2.10 0.70 -12.45
CA PRO A 116 1.31 1.93 -12.33
C PRO A 116 -0.21 1.67 -12.36
N VAL A 117 -0.75 1.02 -11.33
CA VAL A 117 -2.20 0.80 -11.15
C VAL A 117 -2.95 2.04 -10.61
N ASN A 118 -2.31 3.19 -10.53
CA ASN A 118 -2.83 4.49 -10.12
C ASN A 118 -3.29 4.63 -8.67
N LYS A 119 -3.78 3.59 -8.03
CA LYS A 119 -4.33 3.60 -6.67
C LYS A 119 -3.73 2.48 -5.83
N LEU A 120 -3.56 2.76 -4.54
CA LEU A 120 -3.18 1.79 -3.51
C LEU A 120 -4.29 1.73 -2.47
N VAL A 121 -4.81 0.53 -2.21
CA VAL A 121 -5.71 0.27 -1.08
C VAL A 121 -4.87 -0.02 0.16
N VAL A 122 -5.11 0.71 1.23
CA VAL A 122 -4.42 0.50 2.51
C VAL A 122 -5.11 -0.59 3.29
N ALA A 123 -4.38 -1.63 3.68
CA ALA A 123 -4.87 -2.67 4.58
C ALA A 123 -4.09 -2.65 5.90
N ASP A 124 -4.78 -2.39 7.00
CA ASP A 124 -4.21 -2.48 8.35
C ASP A 124 -4.46 -3.88 8.94
N ARG A 125 -4.15 -4.86 8.12
CA ARG A 125 -4.23 -6.28 8.44
C ARG A 125 -3.01 -6.96 7.86
N GLY A 126 -2.56 -8.01 8.52
CA GLY A 126 -1.34 -8.71 8.12
C GLY A 126 -1.50 -10.23 8.24
N ILE A 127 -0.36 -10.92 8.19
CA ILE A 127 -0.30 -12.39 8.24
C ILE A 127 -0.99 -12.97 9.49
N ARG A 128 -0.96 -12.27 10.63
CA ARG A 128 -1.60 -12.72 11.86
C ARG A 128 -3.11 -12.82 11.73
N GLU A 129 -3.73 -11.85 11.11
CA GLU A 129 -5.17 -11.84 10.84
C GLU A 129 -5.53 -12.93 9.83
N GLY A 130 -4.67 -13.20 8.84
CA GLY A 130 -4.85 -14.30 7.89
C GLY A 130 -4.80 -15.68 8.58
N ILE A 131 -3.76 -15.93 9.36
CA ILE A 131 -3.63 -17.19 10.12
C ILE A 131 -4.84 -17.40 11.06
N LEU A 132 -5.28 -16.33 11.75
CA LEU A 132 -6.44 -16.42 12.63
C LEU A 132 -7.70 -16.77 11.85
N ALA A 133 -7.90 -16.17 10.68
CA ALA A 133 -9.03 -16.46 9.82
C ALA A 133 -9.04 -17.91 9.35
N GLU A 134 -7.89 -18.45 8.95
CA GLU A 134 -7.74 -19.87 8.57
C GLU A 134 -8.05 -20.83 9.73
N LEU A 135 -7.54 -20.54 10.92
CA LEU A 135 -7.82 -21.35 12.12
C LEU A 135 -9.31 -21.31 12.47
N MET A 136 -9.95 -20.15 12.41
CA MET A 136 -11.39 -20.02 12.67
C MET A 136 -12.23 -20.77 11.64
N ALA A 137 -11.84 -20.76 10.37
CA ALA A 137 -12.51 -21.51 9.32
C ALA A 137 -12.37 -23.03 9.55
N ALA A 138 -11.18 -23.49 9.95
CA ALA A 138 -10.93 -24.91 10.29
C ALA A 138 -11.79 -25.39 11.45
N ASP A 139 -12.06 -24.52 12.43
CA ASP A 139 -12.93 -24.81 13.60
C ASP A 139 -14.44 -24.69 13.29
N GLY A 140 -14.81 -24.47 12.02
CA GLY A 140 -16.22 -24.31 11.60
C GLY A 140 -16.83 -22.95 11.95
N HIS A 141 -16.05 -21.98 12.37
CA HIS A 141 -16.48 -20.61 12.65
C HIS A 141 -16.33 -19.72 11.41
N ASP A 142 -16.95 -20.10 10.30
CA ASP A 142 -16.74 -19.49 8.97
C ASP A 142 -17.40 -18.11 8.78
N LYS A 143 -17.55 -17.33 9.84
CA LYS A 143 -17.99 -15.94 9.71
C LYS A 143 -16.98 -15.05 8.94
N PHE A 144 -15.74 -15.51 8.84
CA PHE A 144 -14.67 -14.81 8.09
C PHE A 144 -14.61 -15.23 6.62
N GLY A 145 -14.86 -16.48 6.27
CA GLY A 145 -14.97 -16.95 4.89
C GLY A 145 -16.11 -16.24 4.15
N LEU A 146 -17.26 -16.06 4.81
CA LEU A 146 -18.37 -15.26 4.29
C LEU A 146 -18.01 -13.78 4.12
N ALA A 147 -17.15 -13.21 4.95
CA ALA A 147 -16.68 -11.83 4.81
C ALA A 147 -15.66 -11.68 3.67
N LEU A 148 -14.78 -12.68 3.47
CA LEU A 148 -13.86 -12.74 2.34
C LEU A 148 -14.61 -12.96 1.02
N GLN A 149 -15.59 -13.87 0.97
CA GLN A 149 -16.43 -14.07 -0.22
C GLN A 149 -17.26 -12.83 -0.56
N ARG A 150 -17.75 -12.09 0.44
CA ARG A 150 -18.41 -10.79 0.21
C ARG A 150 -17.44 -9.72 -0.29
N ALA A 151 -16.20 -9.70 0.20
CA ALA A 151 -15.17 -8.80 -0.29
C ALA A 151 -14.79 -9.13 -1.74
N ASP A 152 -14.65 -10.40 -2.10
CA ASP A 152 -14.41 -10.86 -3.47
C ASP A 152 -15.59 -10.51 -4.39
N HIS A 153 -16.82 -10.59 -3.89
CA HIS A 153 -18.01 -10.25 -4.67
C HIS A 153 -18.12 -8.73 -4.91
N LEU A 154 -17.78 -7.92 -3.91
CA LEU A 154 -17.72 -6.46 -4.03
C LEU A 154 -16.57 -6.03 -4.97
N ILE A 155 -15.43 -6.69 -4.89
CA ILE A 155 -14.28 -6.49 -5.80
C ILE A 155 -14.67 -6.84 -7.24
N SER A 156 -15.39 -7.94 -7.44
CA SER A 156 -15.82 -8.39 -8.76
C SER A 156 -16.98 -7.58 -9.34
N ALA A 157 -17.83 -6.99 -8.51
CA ALA A 157 -18.92 -6.11 -8.94
C ALA A 157 -18.39 -4.75 -9.40
N ASP A 158 -17.45 -4.17 -8.65
CA ASP A 158 -16.81 -2.88 -8.93
C ASP A 158 -16.00 -2.92 -10.24
N LEU A 159 -15.42 -4.08 -10.58
CA LEU A 159 -14.72 -4.30 -11.85
C LEU A 159 -15.66 -4.39 -13.08
N ARG A 160 -16.96 -4.60 -12.88
CA ARG A 160 -17.96 -4.69 -13.96
C ARG A 160 -18.70 -3.38 -14.23
N GLU A 161 -18.75 -2.46 -13.25
CA GLU A 161 -19.40 -1.15 -13.42
C GLU A 161 -18.52 -0.15 -14.19
N ASP A 162 -17.21 -0.35 -14.28
CA ASP A 162 -16.29 0.54 -15.01
C ASP A 162 -16.31 0.36 -16.54
N ASP A 163 -17.07 -0.60 -17.09
CA ASP A 163 -17.14 -0.87 -18.53
C ASP A 163 -18.15 0.04 -19.29
N ASP A 164 -18.90 0.88 -18.57
CA ASP A 164 -19.92 1.77 -19.16
C ASP A 164 -19.47 3.22 -19.41
N GLY A 165 -18.19 3.53 -19.38
CA GLY A 165 -17.59 4.69 -20.08
C GLY A 165 -18.13 6.06 -19.72
N ARG A 166 -18.53 6.36 -18.47
CA ARG A 166 -18.94 7.71 -18.05
C ARG A 166 -18.14 8.22 -16.87
N TRP A 167 -17.19 9.09 -17.22
CA TRP A 167 -16.57 10.00 -16.27
C TRP A 167 -17.38 11.31 -16.28
N GLN A 168 -17.96 11.69 -15.19
CA GLN A 168 -18.31 13.07 -14.86
C GLN A 168 -17.47 13.53 -13.67
#